data_d6b171e29c2873c28e214ffc99772fc8
#
_entry.id   d6b171e29c2873c28e214ffc99772fc8
#
_cell.length_a   1.000
_cell.length_b   1.000
_cell.length_c   1.000
_cell.angle_alpha   90.00
_cell.angle_beta   90.00
_cell.angle_gamma   90.00
#
_symmetry.space_group_name_H-M   'P 1'
#
loop_
_entity.id
_entity.type
_entity.pdbx_description
1 polymer ?
#
loop_
_entity_poly.entity_id
_entity_poly.type
_entity_poly.pdbx_seq_one_letter_code
_entity_poly.pdbx_strand_id
1 'polypeptide(L)'
;MGLQQGSGHTVTVVYEIKLTEKAREAQENLAQVVIKYKPTENVSSENTDETLTLDIKTSAYHETPTETDSFVAGVVEFALLLRESEYKGDADFDKLIAGLDKLDLSKDPYKEEFRQLVKDYVNKK
;
A
#
# COMPACT_ATOMS: atom_id res chain seq x y z
N MET A 1 2.93 15.24 -10.19
CA MET A 1 3.88 14.18 -10.58
C MET A 1 3.08 12.98 -11.06
N GLY A 2 3.25 12.59 -12.32
CA GLY A 2 2.56 11.43 -12.88
C GLY A 2 3.31 10.14 -12.58
N LEU A 3 2.57 9.09 -12.24
CA LEU A 3 3.11 7.73 -12.21
C LEU A 3 3.08 7.15 -13.63
N GLN A 4 4.22 6.67 -14.11
CA GLN A 4 4.30 5.98 -15.38
C GLN A 4 4.17 4.48 -15.15
N GLN A 5 3.24 3.86 -15.84
CA GLN A 5 3.05 2.42 -15.81
C GLN A 5 3.25 1.85 -17.21
N GLY A 6 4.24 0.96 -17.35
CA GLY A 6 4.43 0.19 -18.56
C GLY A 6 3.63 -1.10 -18.56
N SER A 7 3.65 -1.82 -19.67
CA SER A 7 3.02 -3.14 -19.78
C SER A 7 3.62 -4.11 -18.73
N GLY A 8 2.77 -4.76 -17.96
CA GLY A 8 3.16 -5.70 -16.90
C GLY A 8 3.60 -5.06 -15.60
N HIS A 9 3.62 -3.74 -15.48
CA HIS A 9 3.91 -3.05 -14.23
C HIS A 9 2.64 -2.84 -13.41
N THR A 10 2.77 -2.94 -12.09
CA THR A 10 1.72 -2.63 -11.14
C THR A 10 2.18 -1.54 -10.17
N VAL A 11 1.25 -0.71 -9.76
CA VAL A 11 1.51 0.35 -8.76
C VAL A 11 0.54 0.17 -7.61
N THR A 12 1.07 0.13 -6.39
CA THR A 12 0.28 0.07 -5.16
C THR A 12 0.42 1.40 -4.43
N VAL A 13 -0.70 2.00 -4.08
CA VAL A 13 -0.75 3.23 -3.28
C VAL A 13 -1.48 2.91 -1.98
N VAL A 14 -0.91 3.35 -0.87
CA VAL A 14 -1.48 3.13 0.46
C VAL A 14 -1.83 4.45 1.09
N TYR A 15 -3.05 4.56 1.62
CA TYR A 15 -3.52 5.70 2.36
C TYR A 15 -3.84 5.28 3.79
N GLU A 16 -3.30 6.01 4.76
CA GLU A 16 -3.78 5.92 6.13
C GLU A 16 -5.02 6.80 6.28
N ILE A 17 -6.13 6.21 6.69
CA ILE A 17 -7.38 6.93 6.89
C ILE A 17 -7.89 6.72 8.31
N LYS A 18 -8.49 7.77 8.88
CA LYS A 18 -9.17 7.70 10.16
C LYS A 18 -10.67 7.83 9.92
N LEU A 19 -11.43 6.81 10.29
CA LEU A 19 -12.87 6.82 10.15
C LEU A 19 -13.51 7.77 11.16
N THR A 20 -14.44 8.60 10.66
CA THR A 20 -15.32 9.39 11.53
C THR A 20 -16.37 8.50 12.17
N GLU A 21 -17.01 8.95 13.26
CA GLU A 21 -18.13 8.22 13.88
C GLU A 21 -19.28 8.01 12.89
N LYS A 22 -19.59 9.03 12.09
CA LYS A 22 -20.60 8.90 11.01
C LYS A 22 -20.24 7.81 10.00
N ALA A 23 -18.98 7.70 9.62
CA ALA A 23 -18.55 6.67 8.65
C ALA A 23 -18.62 5.26 9.24
N ARG A 24 -18.47 5.11 10.56
CA ARG A 24 -18.62 3.81 11.23
C ARG A 24 -20.08 3.37 11.34
N GLU A 25 -20.99 4.32 11.49
CA GLU A 25 -22.42 4.07 11.63
C GLU A 25 -23.15 3.97 10.28
N ALA A 26 -22.63 4.65 9.25
CA ALA A 26 -23.21 4.65 7.92
C ALA A 26 -22.93 3.32 7.19
N GLN A 27 -23.97 2.70 6.69
CA GLN A 27 -23.85 1.53 5.79
C GLN A 27 -23.56 1.95 4.34
N GLU A 28 -22.92 3.10 4.17
CA GLU A 28 -22.63 3.73 2.89
C GLU A 28 -21.15 3.62 2.53
N ASN A 29 -20.72 4.38 1.54
CA ASN A 29 -19.34 4.40 1.09
C ASN A 29 -18.41 5.00 2.15
N LEU A 30 -17.32 4.32 2.45
CA LEU A 30 -16.26 4.81 3.34
C LEU A 30 -15.41 5.87 2.67
N ALA A 31 -15.13 5.68 1.38
CA ALA A 31 -14.27 6.54 0.59
C ALA A 31 -14.58 6.37 -0.90
N GLN A 32 -14.09 7.30 -1.68
CA GLN A 32 -14.10 7.20 -3.14
C GLN A 32 -12.67 7.38 -3.66
N VAL A 33 -12.24 6.49 -4.52
CA VAL A 33 -10.96 6.58 -5.23
C VAL A 33 -11.24 7.06 -6.64
N VAL A 34 -10.57 8.12 -7.04
CA VAL A 34 -10.63 8.66 -8.40
C VAL A 34 -9.25 8.57 -9.02
N ILE A 35 -9.15 7.84 -10.12
CA ILE A 35 -7.91 7.69 -10.88
C ILE A 35 -8.08 8.41 -12.20
N LYS A 36 -7.19 9.36 -12.47
CA LYS A 36 -7.08 10.02 -13.77
C LYS A 36 -5.88 9.44 -14.50
N TYR A 37 -6.07 9.02 -15.73
CA TYR A 37 -5.03 8.40 -16.53
C TYR A 37 -5.15 8.80 -18.01
N LYS A 38 -4.04 8.65 -18.72
CA LYS A 38 -4.00 8.82 -20.18
C LYS A 38 -3.98 7.45 -20.83
N PRO A 39 -4.90 7.16 -21.75
CA PRO A 39 -4.86 5.90 -22.52
C PRO A 39 -3.57 5.80 -23.33
N THR A 40 -2.96 4.62 -23.37
CA THR A 40 -1.69 4.38 -24.05
C THR A 40 -1.78 4.38 -25.58
N GLU A 41 -2.97 4.19 -26.13
CA GLU A 41 -3.17 3.94 -27.57
C GLU A 41 -3.12 5.20 -28.45
N ASN A 42 -3.22 6.37 -27.87
CA ASN A 42 -3.16 7.63 -28.64
C ASN A 42 -2.47 8.73 -27.82
N VAL A 43 -1.16 8.77 -27.89
CA VAL A 43 -0.37 9.85 -27.28
C VAL A 43 -0.38 11.06 -28.23
N SER A 44 -1.55 11.61 -28.53
CA SER A 44 -1.63 12.92 -29.15
C SER A 44 -1.83 13.99 -28.06
N SER A 45 -1.31 15.16 -28.31
CA SER A 45 -1.41 16.30 -27.39
C SER A 45 -2.85 16.75 -27.09
N GLU A 46 -3.82 16.18 -27.76
CA GLU A 46 -5.25 16.46 -27.62
C GLU A 46 -5.98 15.44 -26.73
N ASN A 47 -5.29 14.43 -26.19
CA ASN A 47 -5.93 13.42 -25.38
C ASN A 47 -6.32 13.97 -24.02
N THR A 48 -7.62 13.99 -23.80
CA THR A 48 -8.21 14.21 -22.50
C THR A 48 -7.90 13.04 -21.58
N ASP A 49 -7.60 13.34 -20.33
CA ASP A 49 -7.45 12.33 -19.29
C ASP A 49 -8.75 11.55 -19.13
N GLU A 50 -8.66 10.24 -19.03
CA GLU A 50 -9.77 9.40 -18.62
C GLU A 50 -9.83 9.31 -17.10
N THR A 51 -11.03 9.11 -16.59
CA THR A 51 -11.28 9.04 -15.15
C THR A 51 -11.94 7.72 -14.81
N LEU A 52 -11.35 7.00 -13.86
CA LEU A 52 -11.93 5.81 -13.24
C LEU A 52 -12.31 6.15 -11.80
N THR A 53 -13.53 5.86 -11.43
CA THR A 53 -14.03 6.10 -10.07
C THR A 53 -14.43 4.79 -9.42
N LEU A 54 -13.97 4.56 -8.19
CA LEU A 54 -14.30 3.40 -7.39
C LEU A 54 -14.79 3.84 -6.01
N ASP A 55 -15.99 3.41 -5.64
CA ASP A 55 -16.52 3.60 -4.30
C ASP A 55 -16.07 2.45 -3.39
N ILE A 56 -15.44 2.79 -2.29
CA ILE A 56 -15.06 1.83 -1.25
C ILE A 56 -16.20 1.75 -0.24
N LYS A 57 -16.89 0.62 -0.26
CA LYS A 57 -18.03 0.37 0.63
C LYS A 57 -17.57 -0.02 2.03
N THR A 58 -18.44 0.21 3.02
CA THR A 58 -18.24 -0.23 4.40
C THR A 58 -17.92 -1.72 4.52
N SER A 59 -18.48 -2.54 3.64
CA SER A 59 -18.23 -3.99 3.60
C SER A 59 -16.79 -4.36 3.20
N ALA A 60 -16.00 -3.42 2.67
CA ALA A 60 -14.60 -3.64 2.36
C ALA A 60 -13.68 -3.49 3.60
N TYR A 61 -14.22 -2.98 4.71
CA TYR A 61 -13.46 -2.85 5.95
C TYR A 61 -13.36 -4.19 6.68
N HIS A 62 -12.17 -4.55 7.08
CA HIS A 62 -11.88 -5.73 7.89
C HIS A 62 -11.10 -5.32 9.14
N GLU A 63 -11.55 -5.75 10.32
CA GLU A 63 -10.81 -5.50 11.57
C GLU A 63 -9.48 -6.25 11.61
N THR A 64 -9.46 -7.45 11.06
CA THR A 64 -8.25 -8.26 11.00
C THR A 64 -7.64 -8.18 9.60
N PRO A 65 -6.42 -7.65 9.46
CA PRO A 65 -5.77 -7.60 8.17
C PRO A 65 -5.44 -9.00 7.63
N THR A 66 -5.52 -9.15 6.32
CA THR A 66 -5.04 -10.37 5.65
C THR A 66 -3.51 -10.42 5.69
N GLU A 67 -2.93 -11.58 5.37
CA GLU A 67 -1.46 -11.69 5.23
C GLU A 67 -0.90 -10.73 4.17
N THR A 68 -1.63 -10.55 3.06
CA THR A 68 -1.25 -9.58 2.03
C THR A 68 -1.27 -8.16 2.56
N ASP A 69 -2.30 -7.77 3.31
CA ASP A 69 -2.37 -6.44 3.92
C ASP A 69 -1.23 -6.22 4.91
N SER A 70 -0.93 -7.23 5.72
CA SER A 70 0.17 -7.19 6.68
C SER A 70 1.53 -7.08 5.99
N PHE A 71 1.72 -7.76 4.87
CA PHE A 71 2.94 -7.63 4.06
C PHE A 71 3.07 -6.23 3.46
N VAL A 72 2.02 -5.69 2.87
CA VAL A 72 2.00 -4.33 2.31
C VAL A 72 2.30 -3.29 3.39
N ALA A 73 1.69 -3.43 4.57
CA ALA A 73 2.00 -2.58 5.72
C ALA A 73 3.48 -2.65 6.10
N GLY A 74 4.07 -3.83 6.10
CA GLY A 74 5.51 -4.02 6.36
C GLY A 74 6.40 -3.30 5.34
N VAL A 75 6.03 -3.32 4.06
CA VAL A 75 6.77 -2.56 3.02
C VAL A 75 6.69 -1.05 3.29
N VAL A 76 5.51 -0.54 3.63
CA VAL A 76 5.31 0.88 3.97
C VAL A 76 6.11 1.25 5.22
N GLU A 77 6.06 0.45 6.29
CA GLU A 77 6.83 0.68 7.51
C GLU A 77 8.33 0.74 7.23
N PHE A 78 8.84 -0.19 6.43
CA PHE A 78 10.25 -0.19 6.04
C PHE A 78 10.64 1.10 5.31
N ALA A 79 9.82 1.56 4.37
CA ALA A 79 10.05 2.80 3.66
C ALA A 79 10.03 4.03 4.60
N LEU A 80 9.10 4.07 5.54
CA LEU A 80 9.02 5.16 6.52
C LEU A 80 10.22 5.18 7.48
N LEU A 81 10.67 4.01 7.90
CA LEU A 81 11.86 3.87 8.76
C LEU A 81 13.15 4.28 8.03
N LEU A 82 13.31 3.86 6.77
CA LEU A 82 14.46 4.24 5.94
C LEU A 82 14.56 5.75 5.72
N ARG A 83 13.41 6.39 5.55
CA ARG A 83 13.31 7.84 5.33
C ARG A 83 13.36 8.66 6.62
N GLU A 84 13.41 8.01 7.77
CA GLU A 84 13.27 8.67 9.08
C GLU A 84 12.02 9.57 9.14
N SER A 85 10.93 9.09 8.55
CA SER A 85 9.70 9.86 8.41
C SER A 85 9.08 10.22 9.76
N GLU A 86 8.59 11.45 9.87
CA GLU A 86 7.80 11.87 11.02
C GLU A 86 6.47 11.10 11.17
N TYR A 87 6.00 10.49 10.10
CA TYR A 87 4.77 9.68 10.06
C TYR A 87 4.98 8.21 10.41
N LYS A 88 6.18 7.79 10.81
CA LYS A 88 6.45 6.40 11.20
C LYS A 88 5.76 5.97 12.50
N GLY A 89 5.27 6.93 13.28
CA GLY A 89 4.67 6.65 14.58
C GLY A 89 5.65 5.96 15.53
N ASP A 90 5.20 4.87 16.15
CA ASP A 90 5.99 4.04 17.05
C ASP A 90 6.62 2.82 16.35
N ALA A 91 6.66 2.82 15.00
CA ALA A 91 7.32 1.78 14.23
C ALA A 91 8.83 1.76 14.50
N ASP A 92 9.37 0.56 14.60
CA ASP A 92 10.80 0.30 14.69
C ASP A 92 11.17 -0.98 13.91
N PHE A 93 12.45 -1.19 13.65
CA PHE A 93 12.90 -2.33 12.86
C PHE A 93 12.65 -3.68 13.54
N ASP A 94 12.73 -3.75 14.86
CA ASP A 94 12.49 -5.00 15.58
C ASP A 94 11.04 -5.43 15.49
N LYS A 95 10.10 -4.48 15.63
CA LYS A 95 8.67 -4.72 15.44
C LYS A 95 8.35 -5.12 14.00
N LEU A 96 8.98 -4.45 13.03
CA LEU A 96 8.81 -4.78 11.62
C LEU A 96 9.25 -6.21 11.32
N ILE A 97 10.44 -6.61 11.74
CA ILE A 97 10.96 -7.97 11.55
C ILE A 97 10.05 -8.99 12.22
N ALA A 98 9.65 -8.73 13.46
CA ALA A 98 8.74 -9.62 14.19
C ALA A 98 7.39 -9.80 13.48
N GLY A 99 6.86 -8.71 12.88
CA GLY A 99 5.64 -8.77 12.09
C GLY A 99 5.80 -9.59 10.81
N LEU A 100 6.89 -9.38 10.08
CA LEU A 100 7.19 -10.14 8.86
C LEU A 100 7.44 -11.62 9.13
N ASP A 101 8.07 -11.96 10.25
CA ASP A 101 8.35 -13.34 10.63
C ASP A 101 7.09 -14.16 10.97
N LYS A 102 5.99 -13.50 11.29
CA LYS A 102 4.68 -14.15 11.50
C LYS A 102 3.97 -14.55 10.20
N LEU A 103 4.43 -14.03 9.06
CA LEU A 103 3.79 -14.27 7.76
C LEU A 103 4.34 -15.53 7.10
N ASP A 104 3.47 -16.32 6.49
CA ASP A 104 3.88 -17.44 5.64
C ASP A 104 4.19 -16.93 4.22
N LEU A 105 5.45 -16.61 3.99
CA LEU A 105 5.94 -16.12 2.70
C LEU A 105 6.55 -17.23 1.83
N SER A 106 6.43 -18.50 2.24
CA SER A 106 7.07 -19.64 1.59
C SER A 106 6.66 -19.85 0.13
N LYS A 107 5.49 -19.37 -0.26
CA LYS A 107 4.95 -19.50 -1.62
C LYS A 107 5.31 -18.35 -2.54
N ASP A 108 5.93 -17.31 -2.03
CA ASP A 108 6.28 -16.12 -2.80
C ASP A 108 7.74 -15.75 -2.55
N PRO A 109 8.65 -16.15 -3.45
CA PRO A 109 10.08 -15.92 -3.27
C PRO A 109 10.45 -14.43 -3.23
N TYR A 110 9.68 -13.55 -3.88
CA TYR A 110 9.94 -12.11 -3.86
C TYR A 110 9.61 -11.50 -2.49
N LYS A 111 8.53 -11.94 -1.87
CA LYS A 111 8.18 -11.50 -0.51
C LYS A 111 9.17 -12.02 0.53
N GLU A 112 9.63 -13.24 0.38
CA GLU A 112 10.68 -13.83 1.22
C GLU A 112 12.01 -13.05 1.07
N GLU A 113 12.37 -12.69 -0.14
CA GLU A 113 13.55 -11.87 -0.44
C GLU A 113 13.46 -10.48 0.22
N PHE A 114 12.29 -9.87 0.20
CA PHE A 114 12.04 -8.61 0.92
C PHE A 114 12.27 -8.75 2.43
N ARG A 115 11.73 -9.79 3.06
CA ARG A 115 11.95 -10.08 4.48
C ARG A 115 13.45 -10.23 4.78
N GLN A 116 14.16 -10.94 3.95
CA GLN A 116 15.60 -11.11 4.10
C GLN A 116 16.36 -9.80 3.93
N LEU A 117 15.95 -8.97 2.96
CA LEU A 117 16.51 -7.63 2.74
C LEU A 117 16.41 -6.76 3.99
N VAL A 118 15.25 -6.76 4.65
CA VAL A 118 15.03 -6.00 5.89
C VAL A 118 15.99 -6.48 7.00
N LYS A 119 16.11 -7.79 7.17
CA LYS A 119 17.03 -8.40 8.16
C LYS A 119 18.49 -8.05 7.89
N ASP A 120 18.90 -8.14 6.63
CA ASP A 120 20.26 -7.82 6.21
C ASP A 120 20.59 -6.34 6.41
N TYR A 121 19.64 -5.45 6.13
CA TYR A 121 19.78 -4.03 6.37
C TYR A 121 20.03 -3.73 7.86
N VAL A 122 19.23 -4.32 8.74
CA VAL A 122 19.36 -4.12 10.19
C VAL A 122 20.67 -4.69 10.72
N ASN A 123 21.08 -5.83 10.23
CA ASN A 123 22.34 -6.48 10.66
C ASN A 123 23.62 -5.75 10.21
N LYS A 124 23.51 -4.95 9.15
CA LYS A 124 24.64 -4.14 8.63
C LYS A 124 24.74 -2.74 9.26
N LYS A 125 23.80 -2.36 10.04
CA LYS A 125 23.81 -1.07 10.76
C LYS A 125 24.87 -1.06 11.91
#